data_767aec043161e43ae0d843f1c400fb06
#
_entry.id   767aec043161e43ae0d843f1c400fb06
#
_cell.length_a   1.000
_cell.length_b   1.000
_cell.length_c   1.000
_cell.angle_alpha   90.00
_cell.angle_beta   90.00
_cell.angle_gamma   90.00
#
_symmetry.space_group_name_H-M   'P 1'
#
loop_
_entity.id
_entity.type
_entity.pdbx_description
1 polymer ?
#
loop_
_entity_poly.entity_id
_entity_poly.type
_entity_poly.pdbx_seq_one_letter_code
_entity_poly.pdbx_strand_id
1 'polypeptide(L)'
;MATSVSPVAIKRTNRDIYLDRVQELAPLIEESADTIERERRLAPDLLSALYDAGLFRLLLEKRFNGAEVKPSDFSAVIEEVAKHDASTAWCLCQANGCAMTASFLNEDIANKIWGNNPQGVLAWGPGKSLAIPEGDGFRV
;
A
#
# COMPACT_ATOMS: atom_id res chain seq x y z
N MET A 1 -3.77 -47.63 -22.80
CA MET A 1 -3.12 -46.33 -23.10
C MET A 1 -3.61 -45.30 -22.08
N ALA A 2 -2.76 -44.90 -21.13
CA ALA A 2 -3.12 -43.90 -20.13
C ALA A 2 -2.81 -42.53 -20.71
N THR A 3 -3.85 -41.72 -20.92
CA THR A 3 -3.72 -40.33 -21.36
C THR A 3 -3.16 -39.50 -20.19
N SER A 4 -1.89 -39.13 -20.29
CA SER A 4 -1.24 -38.15 -19.37
C SER A 4 -1.87 -36.78 -19.59
N VAL A 5 -2.72 -36.36 -18.66
CA VAL A 5 -3.20 -34.96 -18.61
C VAL A 5 -2.10 -34.15 -17.99
N SER A 6 -1.44 -33.32 -18.78
CA SER A 6 -0.48 -32.33 -18.27
C SER A 6 -1.18 -31.36 -17.32
N PRO A 7 -0.61 -31.04 -16.14
CA PRO A 7 -1.20 -30.08 -15.23
C PRO A 7 -1.28 -28.71 -15.92
N VAL A 8 -2.49 -28.14 -15.97
CA VAL A 8 -2.71 -26.77 -16.42
C VAL A 8 -1.98 -25.85 -15.43
N ALA A 9 -0.97 -25.13 -15.92
CA ALA A 9 -0.26 -24.13 -15.13
C ALA A 9 -1.26 -23.04 -14.73
N ILE A 10 -1.64 -22.98 -13.47
CA ILE A 10 -2.52 -21.93 -12.93
C ILE A 10 -1.72 -20.63 -12.98
N LYS A 11 -2.16 -19.69 -13.83
CA LYS A 11 -1.53 -18.37 -13.92
C LYS A 11 -1.78 -17.62 -12.60
N ARG A 12 -0.70 -17.31 -11.87
CA ARG A 12 -0.78 -16.54 -10.62
C ARG A 12 -1.36 -15.17 -10.88
N THR A 13 -2.31 -14.76 -10.07
CA THR A 13 -2.92 -13.42 -10.10
C THR A 13 -2.11 -12.43 -9.29
N ASN A 14 -2.35 -11.11 -9.48
CA ASN A 14 -1.77 -10.10 -8.60
C ASN A 14 -2.15 -10.35 -7.13
N ARG A 15 -3.38 -10.78 -6.88
CA ARG A 15 -3.84 -11.18 -5.53
C ARG A 15 -2.92 -12.22 -4.90
N ASP A 16 -2.64 -13.32 -5.61
CA ASP A 16 -1.81 -14.41 -5.07
C ASP A 16 -0.40 -13.91 -4.74
N ILE A 17 0.18 -13.07 -5.60
CA ILE A 17 1.51 -12.49 -5.40
C ILE A 17 1.58 -11.65 -4.12
N TYR A 18 0.57 -10.80 -3.89
CA TYR A 18 0.58 -9.92 -2.71
C TYR A 18 0.19 -10.65 -1.43
N LEU A 19 -0.67 -11.66 -1.49
CA LEU A 19 -0.94 -12.53 -0.34
C LEU A 19 0.31 -13.30 0.10
N ASP A 20 1.09 -13.84 -0.84
CA ASP A 20 2.35 -14.50 -0.51
C ASP A 20 3.35 -13.53 0.15
N ARG A 21 3.48 -12.29 -0.36
CA ARG A 21 4.34 -11.27 0.27
C ARG A 21 3.91 -10.93 1.70
N VAL A 22 2.60 -10.88 1.96
CA VAL A 22 2.10 -10.69 3.33
C VAL A 22 2.47 -11.88 4.21
N GLN A 23 2.32 -13.11 3.72
CA GLN A 23 2.72 -14.31 4.47
C GLN A 23 4.22 -14.35 4.78
N GLU A 24 5.07 -13.92 3.85
CA GLU A 24 6.51 -13.77 4.07
C GLU A 24 6.84 -12.73 5.15
N LEU A 25 6.04 -11.66 5.24
CA LEU A 25 6.20 -10.59 6.22
C LEU A 25 5.47 -10.83 7.55
N ALA A 26 4.60 -11.83 7.64
CA ALA A 26 3.76 -12.09 8.80
C ALA A 26 4.56 -12.16 10.13
N PRO A 27 5.70 -12.86 10.22
CA PRO A 27 6.48 -12.90 11.46
C PRO A 27 6.97 -11.51 11.88
N LEU A 28 7.44 -10.69 10.93
CA LEU A 28 7.94 -9.34 11.21
C LEU A 28 6.80 -8.40 11.63
N ILE A 29 5.61 -8.54 11.04
CA ILE A 29 4.42 -7.78 11.41
C ILE A 29 4.05 -8.08 12.86
N GLU A 30 3.96 -9.36 13.22
CA GLU A 30 3.60 -9.81 14.56
C GLU A 30 4.64 -9.38 15.62
N GLU A 31 5.93 -9.53 15.34
CA GLU A 31 7.02 -9.09 16.22
C GLU A 31 7.03 -7.57 16.44
N SER A 32 6.54 -6.79 15.48
CA SER A 32 6.51 -5.33 15.55
C SER A 32 5.32 -4.79 16.34
N ALA A 33 4.29 -5.58 16.62
CA ALA A 33 3.00 -5.13 17.16
C ALA A 33 3.15 -4.33 18.47
N ASP A 34 3.89 -4.85 19.45
CA ASP A 34 4.12 -4.19 20.75
C ASP A 34 4.87 -2.86 20.60
N THR A 35 5.79 -2.78 19.63
CA THR A 35 6.53 -1.55 19.34
C THR A 35 5.63 -0.51 18.69
N ILE A 36 4.78 -0.93 17.75
CA ILE A 36 3.80 -0.07 17.09
C ILE A 36 2.83 0.53 18.12
N GLU A 37 2.30 -0.29 19.01
CA GLU A 37 1.38 0.15 20.07
C GLU A 37 2.04 1.18 21.00
N ARG A 38 3.26 0.90 21.45
CA ARG A 38 4.02 1.76 22.36
C ARG A 38 4.43 3.08 21.71
N GLU A 39 4.91 3.04 20.47
CA GLU A 39 5.52 4.18 19.78
C GLU A 39 4.56 4.93 18.86
N ARG A 40 3.36 4.36 18.64
CA ARG A 40 2.31 4.90 17.76
C ARG A 40 2.78 5.21 16.36
N ARG A 41 3.66 4.36 15.83
CA ARG A 41 4.20 4.42 14.48
C ARG A 41 4.69 3.04 14.06
N LEU A 42 4.74 2.78 12.75
CA LEU A 42 5.33 1.56 12.22
C LEU A 42 6.82 1.48 12.60
N ALA A 43 7.27 0.29 13.02
CA ALA A 43 8.67 0.03 13.28
C ALA A 43 9.50 0.25 11.97
N PRO A 44 10.70 0.86 12.03
CA PRO A 44 11.46 1.21 10.83
C PRO A 44 11.75 0.02 9.91
N ASP A 45 12.11 -1.14 10.47
CA ASP A 45 12.41 -2.34 9.68
C ASP A 45 11.16 -2.88 8.98
N LEU A 46 10.02 -2.91 9.69
CA LEU A 46 8.74 -3.27 9.11
C LEU A 46 8.33 -2.29 8.00
N LEU A 47 8.47 -0.98 8.25
CA LEU A 47 8.14 0.05 7.27
C LEU A 47 8.94 -0.14 5.97
N SER A 48 10.26 -0.40 6.08
CA SER A 48 11.11 -0.68 4.92
C SER A 48 10.65 -1.93 4.18
N ALA A 49 10.38 -3.02 4.89
CA ALA A 49 9.93 -4.27 4.30
C ALA A 49 8.57 -4.13 3.58
N LEU A 50 7.64 -3.34 4.13
CA LEU A 50 6.35 -3.05 3.50
C LEU A 50 6.52 -2.24 2.20
N TYR A 51 7.47 -1.28 2.15
CA TYR A 51 7.82 -0.57 0.91
C TYR A 51 8.41 -1.52 -0.13
N ASP A 52 9.37 -2.35 0.25
CA ASP A 52 10.04 -3.30 -0.65
C ASP A 52 9.06 -4.33 -1.21
N ALA A 53 8.09 -4.75 -0.40
CA ALA A 53 7.00 -5.61 -0.84
C ALA A 53 5.96 -4.91 -1.74
N GLY A 54 6.02 -3.57 -1.89
CA GLY A 54 5.09 -2.79 -2.71
C GLY A 54 3.69 -2.65 -2.11
N LEU A 55 3.52 -2.91 -0.82
CA LEU A 55 2.21 -2.91 -0.16
C LEU A 55 1.59 -1.52 0.00
N PHE A 56 2.39 -0.45 -0.08
CA PHE A 56 1.90 0.94 -0.11
C PHE A 56 1.42 1.40 -1.49
N ARG A 57 1.52 0.55 -2.53
CA ARG A 57 1.26 0.91 -3.93
C ARG A 57 0.23 0.03 -4.62
N LEU A 58 -0.63 -0.64 -3.84
CA LEU A 58 -1.59 -1.60 -4.37
C LEU A 58 -2.65 -0.93 -5.26
N LEU A 59 -3.22 0.20 -4.82
CA LEU A 59 -4.24 0.95 -5.55
C LEU A 59 -3.69 2.08 -6.42
N LEU A 60 -2.38 2.37 -6.35
CA LEU A 60 -1.72 3.35 -7.20
C LEU A 60 -1.68 2.86 -8.64
N GLU A 61 -1.92 3.75 -9.60
CA GLU A 61 -1.87 3.46 -11.03
C GLU A 61 -0.47 3.00 -11.49
N LYS A 62 -0.44 2.12 -12.48
CA LYS A 62 0.81 1.59 -13.09
C LYS A 62 1.70 2.67 -13.67
N ARG A 63 1.12 3.76 -14.24
CA ARG A 63 1.88 4.88 -14.78
C ARG A 63 2.74 5.61 -13.72
N PHE A 64 2.40 5.45 -12.44
CA PHE A 64 3.18 5.96 -11.32
C PHE A 64 3.91 4.85 -10.55
N ASN A 65 4.19 3.73 -11.20
CA ASN A 65 4.83 2.54 -10.62
C ASN A 65 3.98 1.85 -9.53
N GLY A 66 2.66 1.94 -9.62
CA GLY A 66 1.71 1.23 -8.78
C GLY A 66 1.37 -0.16 -9.30
N ALA A 67 0.73 -0.95 -8.45
CA ALA A 67 0.24 -2.29 -8.82
C ALA A 67 -1.11 -2.26 -9.54
N GLU A 68 -1.92 -1.24 -9.28
CA GLU A 68 -3.26 -1.05 -9.86
C GLU A 68 -4.10 -2.32 -9.74
N VAL A 69 -4.11 -2.90 -8.53
CA VAL A 69 -4.91 -4.11 -8.27
C VAL A 69 -6.40 -3.77 -8.18
N LYS A 70 -7.23 -4.76 -8.40
CA LYS A 70 -8.68 -4.60 -8.22
C LYS A 70 -9.02 -4.33 -6.75
N PRO A 71 -10.07 -3.54 -6.46
CA PRO A 71 -10.49 -3.28 -5.06
C PRO A 71 -10.74 -4.56 -4.25
N SER A 72 -11.29 -5.62 -4.88
CA SER A 72 -11.49 -6.92 -4.23
C SER A 72 -10.18 -7.60 -3.82
N ASP A 73 -9.13 -7.48 -4.65
CA ASP A 73 -7.82 -8.04 -4.38
C ASP A 73 -7.12 -7.24 -3.29
N PHE A 74 -7.23 -5.90 -3.34
CA PHE A 74 -6.76 -5.01 -2.28
C PHE A 74 -7.40 -5.35 -0.93
N SER A 75 -8.72 -5.50 -0.86
CA SER A 75 -9.41 -5.85 0.38
C SER A 75 -8.91 -7.17 0.96
N ALA A 76 -8.69 -8.19 0.11
CA ALA A 76 -8.17 -9.47 0.57
C ALA A 76 -6.74 -9.37 1.12
N VAL A 77 -5.89 -8.52 0.52
CA VAL A 77 -4.52 -8.30 1.02
C VAL A 77 -4.54 -7.55 2.36
N ILE A 78 -5.36 -6.51 2.49
CA ILE A 78 -5.48 -5.76 3.75
C ILE A 78 -6.08 -6.64 4.86
N GLU A 79 -7.07 -7.47 4.55
CA GLU A 79 -7.63 -8.45 5.49
C GLU A 79 -6.55 -9.42 5.98
N GLU A 80 -5.68 -9.90 5.10
CA GLU A 80 -4.59 -10.80 5.47
C GLU A 80 -3.59 -10.09 6.41
N VAL A 81 -3.16 -8.86 6.10
CA VAL A 81 -2.30 -8.07 7.01
C VAL A 81 -2.97 -7.86 8.37
N ALA A 82 -4.28 -7.59 8.39
CA ALA A 82 -5.02 -7.31 9.63
C ALA A 82 -5.10 -8.51 10.58
N LYS A 83 -4.94 -9.74 10.07
CA LYS A 83 -4.86 -10.94 10.91
C LYS A 83 -3.60 -10.97 11.78
N HIS A 84 -2.53 -10.30 11.33
CA HIS A 84 -1.25 -10.23 12.02
C HIS A 84 -1.12 -8.96 12.86
N ASP A 85 -1.51 -7.77 12.32
CA ASP A 85 -1.60 -6.50 13.05
C ASP A 85 -2.57 -5.53 12.38
N ALA A 86 -3.60 -5.13 13.10
CA ALA A 86 -4.63 -4.22 12.59
C ALA A 86 -4.13 -2.79 12.39
N SER A 87 -3.15 -2.32 13.17
CA SER A 87 -2.56 -0.99 13.05
C SER A 87 -1.75 -0.86 11.76
N THR A 88 -0.97 -1.89 11.42
CA THR A 88 -0.25 -1.99 10.15
C THR A 88 -1.22 -2.00 8.97
N ALA A 89 -2.28 -2.82 9.05
CA ALA A 89 -3.32 -2.86 8.01
C ALA A 89 -4.00 -1.51 7.82
N TRP A 90 -4.27 -0.79 8.91
CA TRP A 90 -4.84 0.56 8.85
C TRP A 90 -3.92 1.55 8.14
N CYS A 91 -2.63 1.56 8.46
CA CYS A 91 -1.66 2.42 7.78
C CYS A 91 -1.61 2.16 6.27
N LEU A 92 -1.58 0.89 5.86
CA LEU A 92 -1.62 0.49 4.46
C LEU A 92 -2.93 0.89 3.78
N CYS A 93 -4.07 0.71 4.46
CA CYS A 93 -5.38 1.07 3.94
C CYS A 93 -5.47 2.57 3.65
N GLN A 94 -5.07 3.42 4.61
CA GLN A 94 -5.08 4.87 4.46
C GLN A 94 -4.18 5.34 3.31
N ALA A 95 -2.94 4.86 3.26
CA ALA A 95 -1.98 5.24 2.23
C ALA A 95 -2.45 4.84 0.82
N ASN A 96 -2.97 3.62 0.66
CA ASN A 96 -3.49 3.14 -0.62
C ASN A 96 -4.77 3.89 -1.04
N GLY A 97 -5.66 4.19 -0.10
CA GLY A 97 -6.84 5.01 -0.37
C GLY A 97 -6.46 6.40 -0.88
N CYS A 98 -5.47 7.05 -0.25
CA CYS A 98 -4.96 8.33 -0.70
C CYS A 98 -4.23 8.25 -2.06
N ALA A 99 -3.57 7.14 -2.37
CA ALA A 99 -2.89 6.95 -3.64
C ALA A 99 -3.83 6.99 -4.85
N MET A 100 -5.11 6.66 -4.67
CA MET A 100 -6.13 6.79 -5.72
C MET A 100 -6.32 8.24 -6.18
N THR A 101 -5.95 9.24 -5.38
CA THR A 101 -6.03 10.65 -5.77
C THR A 101 -5.05 11.02 -6.88
N ALA A 102 -4.05 10.18 -7.16
CA ALA A 102 -3.11 10.38 -8.26
C ALA A 102 -3.81 10.58 -9.60
N SER A 103 -4.96 9.91 -9.83
CA SER A 103 -5.77 10.04 -11.04
C SER A 103 -6.37 11.43 -11.26
N PHE A 104 -6.49 12.23 -10.19
CA PHE A 104 -7.15 13.54 -10.19
C PHE A 104 -6.16 14.70 -10.08
N LEU A 105 -4.88 14.41 -9.86
CA LEU A 105 -3.83 15.41 -9.80
C LEU A 105 -3.22 15.70 -11.17
N ASN A 106 -2.58 16.88 -11.30
CA ASN A 106 -1.67 17.13 -12.42
C ASN A 106 -0.58 16.04 -12.43
N GLU A 107 -0.25 15.54 -13.62
CA GLU A 107 0.69 14.41 -13.78
C GLU A 107 2.07 14.70 -13.19
N ASP A 108 2.58 15.94 -13.34
CA ASP A 108 3.87 16.35 -12.77
C ASP A 108 3.84 16.31 -11.23
N ILE A 109 2.70 16.69 -10.64
CA ILE A 109 2.50 16.63 -9.19
C ILE A 109 2.45 15.18 -8.72
N ALA A 110 1.65 14.34 -9.38
CA ALA A 110 1.57 12.91 -9.05
C ALA A 110 2.92 12.21 -9.20
N ASN A 111 3.70 12.54 -10.24
CA ASN A 111 5.05 12.01 -10.43
C ASN A 111 6.02 12.45 -9.31
N LYS A 112 5.92 13.69 -8.82
CA LYS A 112 6.73 14.17 -7.69
C LYS A 112 6.42 13.41 -6.40
N ILE A 113 5.16 13.08 -6.16
CA ILE A 113 4.72 12.38 -4.94
C ILE A 113 5.06 10.89 -5.04
N TRP A 114 4.72 10.22 -6.14
CA TRP A 114 4.80 8.77 -6.25
C TRP A 114 5.73 8.26 -7.36
N GLY A 115 5.67 8.86 -8.57
CA GLY A 115 6.30 8.28 -9.75
C GLY A 115 7.81 8.15 -9.63
N ASN A 116 8.47 9.19 -9.14
CA ASN A 116 9.93 9.27 -8.98
C ASN A 116 10.38 9.02 -7.53
N ASN A 117 9.45 8.69 -6.64
CA ASN A 117 9.73 8.44 -5.23
C ASN A 117 9.20 7.07 -4.80
N PRO A 118 10.05 6.03 -4.71
CA PRO A 118 9.64 4.68 -4.31
C PRO A 118 8.95 4.62 -2.94
N GLN A 119 9.30 5.53 -2.04
CA GLN A 119 8.73 5.65 -0.70
C GLN A 119 7.65 6.74 -0.60
N GLY A 120 7.22 7.29 -1.76
CA GLY A 120 6.19 8.31 -1.80
C GLY A 120 4.85 7.76 -1.31
N VAL A 121 4.33 8.37 -0.25
CA VAL A 121 3.05 8.07 0.36
C VAL A 121 2.34 9.38 0.65
N LEU A 122 1.04 9.39 0.42
CA LEU A 122 0.15 10.44 0.88
C LEU A 122 -0.83 9.84 1.88
N ALA A 123 -1.01 10.52 3.00
CA ALA A 123 -2.05 10.19 3.96
C ALA A 123 -2.75 11.48 4.38
N TRP A 124 -4.03 11.39 4.68
CA TRP A 124 -4.82 12.51 5.15
C TRP A 124 -5.76 12.06 6.28
N GLY A 125 -6.19 13.03 7.08
CA GLY A 125 -7.21 12.82 8.08
C GLY A 125 -8.11 14.05 8.16
N PRO A 126 -9.34 13.93 8.67
CA PRO A 126 -10.22 15.07 8.84
C PRO A 126 -9.60 16.07 9.82
N GLY A 127 -9.46 17.30 9.39
CA GLY A 127 -8.94 18.40 10.18
C GLY A 127 -9.75 19.67 9.94
N LYS A 128 -9.75 20.58 10.90
CA LYS A 128 -10.33 21.93 10.75
C LYS A 128 -9.25 22.89 10.22
N SER A 129 -8.70 22.58 9.04
CA SER A 129 -7.71 23.43 8.40
C SER A 129 -8.37 24.25 7.30
N LEU A 130 -7.96 25.53 7.19
CA LEU A 130 -8.32 26.43 6.11
C LEU A 130 -7.10 26.65 5.24
N ALA A 131 -7.19 26.34 3.96
CA ALA A 131 -6.19 26.71 2.99
C ALA A 131 -6.46 28.16 2.53
N ILE A 132 -5.65 29.10 2.97
CA ILE A 132 -5.77 30.53 2.64
C ILE A 132 -4.79 30.83 1.50
N PRO A 133 -5.24 31.36 0.35
CA PRO A 133 -4.33 31.75 -0.73
C PRO A 133 -3.27 32.74 -0.24
N GLU A 134 -2.01 32.49 -0.53
CA GLU A 134 -0.88 33.36 -0.16
C GLU A 134 0.22 33.26 -1.23
N GLY A 135 0.41 34.35 -1.98
CA GLY A 135 1.33 34.37 -3.13
C GLY A 135 0.89 33.41 -4.23
N ASP A 136 1.76 32.49 -4.62
CA ASP A 136 1.54 31.43 -5.62
C ASP A 136 1.12 30.07 -4.99
N GLY A 137 0.85 30.07 -3.68
CA GLY A 137 0.49 28.87 -2.92
C GLY A 137 -0.63 29.11 -1.91
N PHE A 138 -0.60 28.31 -0.86
CA PHE A 138 -1.57 28.37 0.23
C PHE A 138 -0.86 28.26 1.58
N ARG A 139 -1.35 29.00 2.56
CA ARG A 139 -1.03 28.78 3.96
C ARG A 139 -2.14 27.93 4.59
N VAL A 140 -1.75 26.82 5.23
CA VAL A 140 -2.64 25.83 5.88
C VAL A 140 -2.49 25.90 7.39
#